data_fdf5b4ea5129db9d63d5bc4b55ac48b5
#
_entry.id   fdf5b4ea5129db9d63d5bc4b55ac48b5
#
_cell.length_a   1.000
_cell.length_b   1.000
_cell.length_c   1.000
_cell.angle_alpha   90.00
_cell.angle_beta   90.00
_cell.angle_gamma   90.00
#
_symmetry.space_group_name_H-M   'P 1'
#
loop_
_entity.id
_entity.type
_entity.pdbx_description
1 polymer ?
#
loop_
_entity_poly.entity_id
_entity_poly.type
_entity_poly.pdbx_seq_one_letter_code
_entity_poly.pdbx_strand_id
1 'polypeptide(L)' 'MLTEQKKIFVDEYIRTGCKNATQAAKNAGYSPRSAASQAHDLLKTPDVQAYLNERKAAFVKDIQEEFV' A
#
# COMPACT_ATOMS: atom_id res chain seq x y z
N MET A 1 1.69 1.09 -15.65
CA MET A 1 2.92 0.57 -15.06
C MET A 1 3.12 1.13 -13.65
N LEU A 2 3.50 0.28 -12.72
CA LEU A 2 3.64 0.69 -11.33
C LEU A 2 4.97 1.41 -11.11
N THR A 3 4.92 2.63 -10.59
CA THR A 3 6.14 3.41 -10.32
C THR A 3 6.72 3.00 -8.97
N GLU A 4 8.00 3.33 -8.76
CA GLU A 4 8.68 3.07 -7.49
C GLU A 4 7.92 3.73 -6.32
N GLN A 5 7.46 4.96 -6.53
CA GLN A 5 6.73 5.70 -5.50
C GLN A 5 5.43 4.99 -5.11
N LYS A 6 4.72 4.42 -6.09
CA LYS A 6 3.49 3.67 -5.83
C LYS A 6 3.78 2.39 -5.06
N LYS A 7 4.89 1.72 -5.37
CA LYS A 7 5.30 0.52 -4.62
C LYS A 7 5.60 0.87 -3.17
N ILE A 8 6.29 1.97 -2.94
CA ILE A 8 6.59 2.43 -1.59
C ILE A 8 5.30 2.74 -0.84
N PHE A 9 4.34 3.38 -1.51
CA PHE A 9 3.03 3.65 -0.91
C PHE A 9 2.36 2.37 -0.44
N VAL A 10 2.33 1.34 -1.29
CA VAL A 10 1.69 0.07 -0.93
C VAL A 10 2.40 -0.59 0.25
N ASP A 11 3.73 -0.63 0.22
CA ASP A 11 4.50 -1.24 1.30
C ASP A 11 4.25 -0.52 2.63
N GLU A 12 4.22 0.81 2.63
CA GLU A 12 3.94 1.60 3.82
C GLU A 12 2.49 1.40 4.30
N TYR A 13 1.55 1.30 3.36
CA TYR A 13 0.16 1.05 3.68
C TYR A 13 -0.01 -0.29 4.41
N ILE A 14 0.65 -1.33 3.91
CA ILE A 14 0.62 -2.66 4.54
C ILE A 14 1.24 -2.61 5.92
N ARG A 15 2.32 -1.86 6.11
CA ARG A 15 2.98 -1.72 7.40
C ARG A 15 2.06 -1.13 8.46
N THR A 16 1.12 -0.28 8.07
CA THR A 16 0.14 0.29 9.00
C THR A 16 -1.06 -0.62 9.23
N GLY A 17 -1.06 -1.81 8.66
CA GLY A 17 -2.19 -2.73 8.74
C GLY A 17 -3.36 -2.30 7.86
N CYS A 18 -3.07 -1.59 6.78
CA CYS A 18 -4.06 -1.06 5.84
C CYS A 18 -5.03 -0.07 6.52
N LYS A 19 -4.55 0.64 7.52
CA LYS A 19 -5.39 1.56 8.30
C LYS A 19 -5.15 3.04 8.00
N ASN A 20 -3.96 3.40 7.54
CA ASN A 20 -3.61 4.81 7.36
C ASN A 20 -2.97 5.07 6.01
N ALA A 21 -3.82 5.13 4.97
CA ALA A 21 -3.36 5.37 3.61
C ALA A 21 -2.76 6.76 3.45
N THR A 22 -3.29 7.76 4.15
CA THR A 22 -2.77 9.11 4.09
C THR A 22 -1.32 9.18 4.57
N GLN A 23 -1.02 8.52 5.68
CA GLN A 23 0.35 8.48 6.20
C GLN A 23 1.26 7.71 5.25
N ALA A 24 0.75 6.61 4.67
CA ALA A 24 1.52 5.84 3.69
C ALA A 24 1.90 6.69 2.48
N ALA A 25 0.98 7.51 2.00
CA ALA A 25 1.25 8.42 0.90
C ALA A 25 2.32 9.45 1.26
N LYS A 26 2.26 10.01 2.46
CA LYS A 26 3.27 10.94 2.95
C LYS A 26 4.64 10.28 3.01
N ASN A 27 4.69 9.06 3.52
CA ASN A 27 5.95 8.31 3.64
C ASN A 27 6.52 7.97 2.27
N ALA A 28 5.66 7.81 1.27
CA ALA A 28 6.08 7.54 -0.10
C ALA A 28 6.55 8.80 -0.85
N GLY A 29 6.46 9.96 -0.22
CA GLY A 29 6.94 11.20 -0.81
C GLY A 29 5.89 12.06 -1.48
N TYR A 30 4.61 11.72 -1.32
CA TYR A 30 3.53 12.58 -1.82
C TYR A 30 3.37 13.80 -0.92
N SER A 31 2.95 14.92 -1.53
CA SER A 31 2.76 16.16 -0.78
C SER A 31 1.76 15.98 0.36
N PRO A 32 2.08 16.46 1.58
CA PRO A 32 1.14 16.38 2.71
C PRO A 32 -0.23 16.98 2.41
N ARG A 33 -0.27 18.03 1.57
CA ARG A 33 -1.52 18.69 1.20
C ARG A 33 -2.45 17.80 0.39
N SER A 34 -1.87 16.95 -0.47
CA SER A 34 -2.63 16.10 -1.37
C SER A 34 -2.58 14.63 -0.98
N ALA A 35 -1.88 14.30 0.11
CA ALA A 35 -1.66 12.90 0.49
C ALA A 35 -2.98 12.13 0.62
N ALA A 36 -3.99 12.72 1.25
CA ALA A 36 -5.28 12.06 1.42
C ALA A 36 -5.95 11.77 0.08
N SER A 37 -5.98 12.77 -0.81
CA SER A 37 -6.55 12.61 -2.16
C SER A 37 -5.75 11.61 -2.99
N GLN A 38 -4.42 11.72 -2.94
CA GLN A 38 -3.55 10.79 -3.67
C GLN A 38 -3.73 9.37 -3.19
N ALA A 39 -3.80 9.17 -1.87
CA ALA A 39 -4.02 7.84 -1.30
C ALA A 39 -5.33 7.24 -1.79
N HIS A 40 -6.39 8.03 -1.78
CA HIS A 40 -7.70 7.60 -2.24
C HIS A 40 -7.66 7.18 -3.72
N ASP A 41 -7.03 8.00 -4.56
CA ASP A 41 -6.89 7.70 -5.99
C ASP A 41 -6.01 6.47 -6.23
N LEU A 42 -4.91 6.36 -5.48
CA LEU A 42 -4.01 5.22 -5.59
C LEU A 42 -4.72 3.91 -5.28
N LEU A 43 -5.54 3.89 -4.24
CA LEU A 43 -6.27 2.69 -3.85
C LEU A 43 -7.31 2.27 -4.89
N LYS A 44 -7.71 3.18 -5.78
CA LYS A 44 -8.63 2.89 -6.88
C LYS A 44 -7.91 2.47 -8.17
N THR A 45 -6.61 2.70 -8.25
CA THR A 45 -5.83 2.39 -9.45
C THR A 45 -5.66 0.88 -9.59
N PRO A 46 -6.02 0.27 -10.73
CA PRO A 46 -5.93 -1.19 -10.89
C PRO A 46 -4.53 -1.77 -10.64
N ASP A 47 -3.49 -1.11 -11.12
CA ASP A 47 -2.11 -1.55 -10.91
C ASP A 47 -1.75 -1.59 -9.42
N VAL A 48 -2.17 -0.56 -8.69
CA VAL A 48 -1.94 -0.48 -7.25
C VAL A 48 -2.73 -1.56 -6.53
N GLN A 49 -3.98 -1.78 -6.92
CA GLN A 49 -4.83 -2.82 -6.32
C GLN A 49 -4.23 -4.20 -6.53
N ALA A 50 -3.73 -4.48 -7.73
CA ALA A 50 -3.13 -5.77 -8.04
C ALA A 50 -1.88 -6.00 -7.18
N TYR A 51 -1.01 -5.00 -7.10
CA TYR A 51 0.21 -5.08 -6.30
C TYR A 51 -0.12 -5.23 -4.81
N LEU A 52 -1.09 -4.47 -4.33
CA LEU A 52 -1.53 -4.54 -2.94
C LEU A 52 -2.05 -5.93 -2.58
N ASN A 53 -2.90 -6.50 -3.44
CA ASN A 53 -3.46 -7.83 -3.23
C ASN A 53 -2.37 -8.90 -3.22
N GLU A 54 -1.40 -8.79 -4.11
CA GLU A 54 -0.27 -9.70 -4.18
C GLU A 54 0.57 -9.65 -2.91
N ARG A 55 0.85 -8.44 -2.42
CA ARG A 55 1.64 -8.27 -1.19
C ARG A 55 0.88 -8.75 0.04
N LYS A 56 -0.42 -8.48 0.11
CA LYS A 56 -1.26 -8.96 1.21
C LYS A 56 -1.33 -10.48 1.25
N ALA A 57 -1.49 -11.10 0.09
CA ALA A 57 -1.56 -12.56 0.01
C ALA A 57 -0.24 -13.19 0.48
N ALA A 58 0.89 -12.63 0.09
CA ALA A 58 2.19 -13.11 0.54
C ALA A 58 2.34 -12.98 2.05
N PHE A 59 1.92 -11.86 2.61
CA PHE A 59 1.99 -11.60 4.06
C PHE A 59 1.14 -12.59 4.84
N VAL A 60 -0.10 -12.80 4.39
CA VAL A 60 -1.03 -13.74 5.05
C VAL A 60 -0.51 -15.17 4.98
N LYS A 61 0.07 -15.54 3.84
CA LYS A 61 0.64 -16.88 3.65
C LYS A 61 1.77 -17.13 4.64
N ASP A 62 2.65 -16.16 4.84
CA ASP A 62 3.74 -16.28 5.81
C ASP A 62 3.21 -16.49 7.22
N ILE A 63 2.19 -15.73 7.60
CA ILE A 63 1.57 -15.87 8.92
C ILE A 63 0.95 -17.25 9.08
N GLN A 64 0.25 -17.74 8.06
CA GLN A 64 -0.40 -19.05 8.11
C GLN A 64 0.62 -20.18 8.28
N GLU A 65 1.77 -20.07 7.65
CA GLU A 65 2.82 -21.07 7.76
C GLU A 65 3.35 -21.21 9.19
N GLU A 66 3.31 -20.13 9.96
CA GLU A 66 3.75 -20.17 11.36
C GLU A 66 2.83 -20.97 12.26
N PHE A 67 1.58 -21.14 11.85
CA PHE A 67 0.57 -21.83 12.67
C PHE A 67 0.35 -23.31 12.29
N VAL A 68 1.07 -23.78 11.32
CA VAL A 68 0.91 -25.16 10.85
C VAL A 68 1.88 -26.13 11.54
#